data_2bfbbfbd4f31fc8c5129e9d33deca57c
#
_entry.id   2bfbbfbd4f31fc8c5129e9d33deca57c
#
_cell.length_a   1.000
_cell.length_b   1.000
_cell.length_c   1.000
_cell.angle_alpha   90.00
_cell.angle_beta   90.00
_cell.angle_gamma   90.00
#
_symmetry.space_group_name_H-M   'P 1'
#
loop_
_entity.id
_entity.type
_entity.pdbx_description
1 polymer ?
#
loop_
_entity_poly.entity_id
_entity_poly.type
_entity_poly.pdbx_seq_one_letter_code
_entity_poly.pdbx_strand_id
1 'polypeptide(L)'
;MFDTSLSSDKMVEDLWYESGSDSMNETLEQAIQLIENGQHEEGLIKVQKAYETADDETKRTIGELYFELGLVDRAINVVEELMFRYPDHGELFAFAAECYIDSGKEDEAMEMLLEVHEDDPVFAQSQLLLADLYENQGLDEVAEQKLLQAVKKAADEPILHYGLGEFYLNRGDYNKSIPYYKKAIHDNDLPDDDQINPSLRLAEAYSATGQFEEALSSYKKGLEKKIDPDGLFGYGYTALQTEDYELSAEQFERLKVLDPSYTTLYPFLSKAYRHLSRSDKALDVINEGLSRDEFNETLYLEAARIQFSKGLGEEGRSFLQKVIAINPSNIEAVKELILYYDETDSYEELAELISFLEDYQETDPLFDRYKGKALYETDRVNEAAEAYEKALVSYQNDPEVIEEAAFAMLEAGKRSKGIELLKKIVEYEPEREDIQERIEQLTEERL
;
A
#
# COMPACT_ATOMS: atom_id res chain seq x y z
N MET A 1 0.77 -10.20 11.47
CA MET A 1 0.63 -11.65 11.74
C MET A 1 2.03 -12.21 11.78
N PHE A 2 2.61 -12.36 12.96
CA PHE A 2 3.88 -13.06 13.08
C PHE A 2 3.61 -14.53 12.79
N ASP A 3 4.14 -15.03 11.67
CA ASP A 3 4.10 -16.47 11.38
C ASP A 3 5.08 -17.15 12.35
N THR A 4 4.54 -17.78 13.39
CA THR A 4 5.31 -18.51 14.42
C THR A 4 5.78 -19.88 13.92
N SER A 5 5.65 -20.17 12.63
CA SER A 5 6.20 -21.40 12.03
C SER A 5 7.71 -21.28 11.83
N LEU A 6 8.49 -21.31 12.92
CA LEU A 6 9.89 -21.67 12.83
C LEU A 6 9.99 -23.05 12.19
N SER A 7 10.80 -23.17 11.15
CA SER A 7 10.95 -24.42 10.38
C SER A 7 11.32 -25.57 11.33
N SER A 8 10.56 -26.64 11.27
CA SER A 8 10.66 -27.87 12.07
C SER A 8 12.07 -28.47 12.19
N ASP A 9 12.97 -28.18 11.26
CA ASP A 9 14.33 -28.72 11.21
C ASP A 9 15.31 -28.03 12.16
N LYS A 10 15.06 -26.78 12.56
CA LYS A 10 15.96 -26.01 13.44
C LYS A 10 15.60 -26.15 14.92
N MET A 11 14.31 -26.29 15.22
CA MET A 11 13.82 -26.47 16.60
C MET A 11 14.18 -27.81 17.24
N VAL A 12 14.27 -28.87 16.45
CA VAL A 12 14.69 -30.19 16.95
C VAL A 12 16.16 -30.14 17.42
N GLU A 13 17.03 -29.37 16.78
CA GLU A 13 18.42 -29.18 17.24
C GLU A 13 18.51 -28.32 18.51
N ASP A 14 17.65 -27.33 18.70
CA ASP A 14 17.66 -26.43 19.87
C ASP A 14 17.10 -27.14 21.13
N LEU A 15 16.08 -28.00 20.98
CA LEU A 15 15.59 -28.89 22.05
C LEU A 15 16.71 -29.80 22.64
N TRP A 16 17.72 -30.11 21.82
CA TRP A 16 18.87 -30.91 22.26
C TRP A 16 19.90 -30.15 23.09
N TYR A 17 19.92 -28.82 23.00
CA TYR A 17 20.99 -28.01 23.62
C TYR A 17 20.63 -27.42 24.97
N GLU A 18 19.35 -27.26 25.32
CA GLU A 18 18.92 -26.66 26.57
C GLU A 18 18.57 -27.68 27.69
N SER A 19 18.28 -28.94 27.35
CA SER A 19 18.03 -29.95 28.36
C SER A 19 19.33 -30.51 28.97
N GLY A 20 19.90 -29.76 29.90
CA GLY A 20 21.05 -30.19 30.72
C GLY A 20 20.71 -31.25 31.78
N SER A 21 19.72 -32.13 31.55
CA SER A 21 19.40 -33.21 32.47
C SER A 21 19.67 -34.59 31.86
N ASP A 22 20.42 -35.38 32.60
CA ASP A 22 21.07 -36.65 32.27
C ASP A 22 20.10 -37.84 32.06
N SER A 23 18.83 -37.67 31.78
CA SER A 23 17.91 -38.77 31.46
C SER A 23 16.64 -38.34 30.72
N MET A 24 16.77 -37.95 29.48
CA MET A 24 15.60 -38.01 28.58
C MET A 24 15.12 -39.48 28.59
N ASN A 25 13.81 -39.67 28.82
CA ASN A 25 13.26 -41.02 28.88
C ASN A 25 13.56 -41.73 27.54
N GLU A 26 14.37 -42.80 27.60
CA GLU A 26 14.80 -43.58 26.42
C GLU A 26 13.62 -43.96 25.49
N THR A 27 12.40 -44.07 26.07
CA THR A 27 11.18 -44.31 25.32
C THR A 27 10.77 -43.10 24.49
N LEU A 28 10.95 -41.90 24.96
CA LEU A 28 10.62 -40.66 24.24
C LEU A 28 11.61 -40.39 23.08
N GLU A 29 12.91 -40.63 23.30
CA GLU A 29 13.91 -40.56 22.21
C GLU A 29 13.59 -41.53 21.08
N GLN A 30 13.24 -42.78 21.41
CA GLN A 30 12.83 -43.72 20.39
C GLN A 30 11.53 -43.36 19.71
N ALA A 31 10.61 -42.67 20.39
CA ALA A 31 9.37 -42.18 19.80
C ALA A 31 9.64 -41.05 18.78
N ILE A 32 10.50 -40.09 19.12
CA ILE A 32 10.91 -39.01 18.25
C ILE A 32 11.58 -39.56 16.99
N GLN A 33 12.55 -40.47 17.13
CA GLN A 33 13.18 -41.13 15.97
C GLN A 33 12.21 -41.84 15.03
N LEU A 34 11.15 -42.46 15.57
CA LEU A 34 10.12 -43.08 14.74
C LEU A 34 9.32 -42.03 13.96
N ILE A 35 8.98 -40.93 14.59
CA ILE A 35 8.25 -39.82 13.97
C ILE A 35 9.08 -39.18 12.84
N GLU A 36 10.34 -38.89 13.10
CA GLU A 36 11.30 -38.38 12.09
C GLU A 36 11.47 -39.32 10.89
N ASN A 37 11.41 -40.64 11.13
CA ASN A 37 11.45 -41.66 10.06
C ASN A 37 10.10 -41.87 9.36
N GLY A 38 9.08 -41.04 9.63
CA GLY A 38 7.75 -41.11 9.01
C GLY A 38 6.81 -42.20 9.61
N GLN A 39 7.21 -42.85 10.70
CA GLN A 39 6.42 -43.87 11.40
C GLN A 39 5.57 -43.21 12.51
N HIS A 40 4.74 -42.21 12.11
CA HIS A 40 4.00 -41.35 13.05
C HIS A 40 3.10 -42.12 14.01
N GLU A 41 2.33 -43.12 13.55
CA GLU A 41 1.43 -43.90 14.44
C GLU A 41 2.19 -44.64 15.52
N GLU A 42 3.30 -45.33 15.17
CA GLU A 42 4.10 -46.08 16.13
C GLU A 42 4.82 -45.15 17.11
N GLY A 43 5.32 -44.00 16.61
CA GLY A 43 5.93 -42.95 17.40
C GLY A 43 4.95 -42.40 18.44
N LEU A 44 3.76 -41.97 18.01
CA LEU A 44 2.72 -41.44 18.91
C LEU A 44 2.26 -42.43 20.00
N ILE A 45 2.20 -43.76 19.70
CA ILE A 45 1.92 -44.77 20.72
C ILE A 45 3.03 -44.79 21.78
N LYS A 46 4.29 -44.62 21.36
CA LYS A 46 5.42 -44.57 22.31
C LYS A 46 5.43 -43.28 23.11
N VAL A 47 5.12 -42.12 22.50
CA VAL A 47 4.97 -40.83 23.20
C VAL A 47 3.93 -40.98 24.32
N GLN A 48 2.76 -41.53 24.00
CA GLN A 48 1.70 -41.76 24.97
C GLN A 48 2.15 -42.68 26.14
N LYS A 49 2.93 -43.73 25.83
CA LYS A 49 3.48 -44.60 26.85
C LYS A 49 4.54 -43.92 27.69
N ALA A 50 5.39 -43.06 27.10
CA ALA A 50 6.36 -42.25 27.82
C ALA A 50 5.67 -41.29 28.79
N TYR A 51 4.57 -40.66 28.35
CA TYR A 51 3.78 -39.73 29.15
C TYR A 51 3.27 -40.31 30.45
N GLU A 52 2.83 -41.61 30.47
CA GLU A 52 2.29 -42.26 31.65
C GLU A 52 3.30 -42.37 32.80
N THR A 53 4.59 -42.39 32.52
CA THR A 53 5.67 -42.56 33.49
C THR A 53 6.60 -41.37 33.61
N ALA A 54 6.33 -40.33 32.83
CA ALA A 54 7.13 -39.14 32.73
C ALA A 54 7.08 -38.27 34.03
N ASP A 55 8.19 -37.65 34.38
CA ASP A 55 8.22 -36.54 35.31
C ASP A 55 7.62 -35.27 34.65
N ASP A 56 7.50 -34.21 35.40
CA ASP A 56 6.82 -33.00 34.94
C ASP A 56 7.61 -32.26 33.84
N GLU A 57 8.95 -32.32 33.85
CA GLU A 57 9.82 -31.76 32.81
C GLU A 57 9.66 -32.53 31.49
N THR A 58 9.73 -33.85 31.52
CA THR A 58 9.47 -34.70 30.36
C THR A 58 8.04 -34.52 29.82
N LYS A 59 7.04 -34.31 30.68
CA LYS A 59 5.67 -33.99 30.25
C LYS A 59 5.59 -32.68 29.50
N ARG A 60 6.32 -31.65 29.94
CA ARG A 60 6.42 -30.40 29.24
C ARG A 60 6.94 -30.62 27.81
N THR A 61 8.08 -31.31 27.67
CA THR A 61 8.65 -31.65 26.36
C THR A 61 7.67 -32.45 25.49
N ILE A 62 6.88 -33.35 26.08
CA ILE A 62 5.83 -34.06 25.33
C ILE A 62 4.70 -33.14 24.90
N GLY A 63 4.35 -32.15 25.71
CA GLY A 63 3.37 -31.11 25.34
C GLY A 63 3.84 -30.29 24.16
N GLU A 64 5.08 -29.83 24.18
CA GLU A 64 5.74 -29.11 23.09
C GLU A 64 5.80 -29.96 21.82
N LEU A 65 6.21 -31.23 21.92
CA LEU A 65 6.19 -32.16 20.79
C LEU A 65 4.78 -32.37 20.19
N TYR A 66 3.75 -32.47 21.02
CA TYR A 66 2.37 -32.56 20.51
C TYR A 66 1.95 -31.29 19.76
N PHE A 67 2.37 -30.11 20.23
CA PHE A 67 2.11 -28.85 19.58
C PHE A 67 2.79 -28.77 18.21
N GLU A 68 4.09 -29.08 18.11
CA GLU A 68 4.86 -29.13 16.87
C GLU A 68 4.26 -30.11 15.83
N LEU A 69 3.69 -31.21 16.31
CA LEU A 69 3.01 -32.18 15.45
C LEU A 69 1.57 -31.78 15.06
N GLY A 70 1.12 -30.58 15.43
CA GLY A 70 -0.25 -30.10 15.18
C GLY A 70 -1.33 -30.82 15.99
N LEU A 71 -0.92 -31.55 17.03
CA LEU A 71 -1.83 -32.27 17.95
C LEU A 71 -2.23 -31.37 19.12
N VAL A 72 -2.71 -30.17 18.81
CA VAL A 72 -2.93 -29.07 19.75
C VAL A 72 -3.82 -29.46 20.94
N ASP A 73 -4.90 -30.20 20.72
CA ASP A 73 -5.76 -30.67 21.81
C ASP A 73 -5.01 -31.55 22.83
N ARG A 74 -4.00 -32.29 22.38
CA ARG A 74 -3.15 -33.06 23.29
C ARG A 74 -2.17 -32.22 24.04
N ALA A 75 -1.59 -31.22 23.37
CA ALA A 75 -0.71 -30.24 24.01
C ALA A 75 -1.47 -29.49 25.11
N ILE A 76 -2.67 -29.00 24.85
CA ILE A 76 -3.55 -28.34 25.81
C ILE A 76 -3.78 -29.23 27.05
N ASN A 77 -4.14 -30.50 26.86
CA ASN A 77 -4.36 -31.39 28.00
C ASN A 77 -3.10 -31.56 28.89
N VAL A 78 -1.92 -31.60 28.27
CA VAL A 78 -0.65 -31.72 29.00
C VAL A 78 -0.34 -30.44 29.78
N VAL A 79 -0.46 -29.29 29.14
CA VAL A 79 -0.14 -28.01 29.78
C VAL A 79 -1.13 -27.67 30.90
N GLU A 80 -2.43 -27.96 30.72
CA GLU A 80 -3.44 -27.79 31.78
C GLU A 80 -3.14 -28.66 33.02
N GLU A 81 -2.68 -29.92 32.82
CA GLU A 81 -2.24 -30.75 33.92
C GLU A 81 -1.06 -30.13 34.67
N LEU A 82 -0.07 -29.58 33.95
CA LEU A 82 1.08 -28.93 34.53
C LEU A 82 0.72 -27.62 35.23
N MET A 83 -0.13 -26.79 34.63
CA MET A 83 -0.64 -25.55 35.25
C MET A 83 -1.37 -25.80 36.56
N PHE A 84 -2.13 -26.88 36.66
CA PHE A 84 -2.81 -27.25 37.90
C PHE A 84 -1.80 -27.55 39.03
N ARG A 85 -0.61 -28.06 38.69
CA ARG A 85 0.46 -28.35 39.66
C ARG A 85 1.34 -27.14 39.97
N TYR A 86 1.52 -26.26 38.98
CA TYR A 86 2.42 -25.12 39.03
C TYR A 86 1.66 -23.83 38.64
N PRO A 87 0.72 -23.34 39.46
CA PRO A 87 -0.16 -22.25 39.14
C PRO A 87 0.52 -20.88 39.02
N ASP A 88 1.77 -20.77 39.45
CA ASP A 88 2.55 -19.51 39.42
C ASP A 88 3.65 -19.54 38.33
N HIS A 89 3.61 -20.49 37.39
CA HIS A 89 4.66 -20.68 36.41
C HIS A 89 4.24 -20.06 35.05
N GLY A 90 4.65 -18.83 34.79
CA GLY A 90 4.22 -18.04 33.64
C GLY A 90 4.51 -18.69 32.28
N GLU A 91 5.62 -19.45 32.15
CA GLU A 91 5.93 -20.18 30.91
C GLU A 91 4.83 -21.18 30.51
N LEU A 92 4.17 -21.84 31.48
CA LEU A 92 3.08 -22.77 31.20
C LEU A 92 1.84 -22.03 30.69
N PHE A 93 1.56 -20.84 31.25
CA PHE A 93 0.46 -20.01 30.77
C PHE A 93 0.73 -19.44 29.37
N ALA A 94 1.96 -19.03 29.10
CA ALA A 94 2.36 -18.58 27.77
C ALA A 94 2.21 -19.71 26.72
N PHE A 95 2.71 -20.89 27.03
CA PHE A 95 2.57 -22.06 26.15
C PHE A 95 1.11 -22.50 25.97
N ALA A 96 0.29 -22.46 27.03
CA ALA A 96 -1.14 -22.72 26.91
C ALA A 96 -1.82 -21.72 25.97
N ALA A 97 -1.45 -20.44 26.08
CA ALA A 97 -1.97 -19.40 25.20
C ALA A 97 -1.59 -19.63 23.74
N GLU A 98 -0.36 -20.00 23.44
CA GLU A 98 0.06 -20.38 22.07
C GLU A 98 -0.77 -21.54 21.53
N CYS A 99 -1.01 -22.57 22.33
CA CYS A 99 -1.90 -23.69 21.95
C CYS A 99 -3.35 -23.23 21.70
N TYR A 100 -3.87 -22.30 22.50
CA TYR A 100 -5.22 -21.77 22.31
C TYR A 100 -5.32 -20.88 21.07
N ILE A 101 -4.30 -20.07 20.78
CA ILE A 101 -4.22 -19.28 19.54
C ILE A 101 -4.28 -20.18 18.31
N ASP A 102 -3.46 -21.24 18.28
CA ASP A 102 -3.43 -22.18 17.16
C ASP A 102 -4.75 -22.95 17.00
N SER A 103 -5.48 -23.18 18.08
CA SER A 103 -6.83 -23.77 18.04
C SER A 103 -7.96 -22.78 17.77
N GLY A 104 -7.66 -21.49 17.52
CA GLY A 104 -8.63 -20.42 17.26
C GLY A 104 -9.46 -20.01 18.48
N LYS A 105 -8.96 -20.25 19.68
CA LYS A 105 -9.60 -19.91 20.96
C LYS A 105 -8.93 -18.68 21.57
N GLU A 106 -9.12 -17.52 20.92
CA GLU A 106 -8.43 -16.28 21.27
C GLU A 106 -8.78 -15.77 22.69
N ASP A 107 -10.04 -15.93 23.12
CA ASP A 107 -10.47 -15.49 24.46
C ASP A 107 -9.77 -16.29 25.58
N GLU A 108 -9.67 -17.61 25.40
CA GLU A 108 -8.96 -18.47 26.34
C GLU A 108 -7.45 -18.16 26.36
N ALA A 109 -6.85 -17.88 25.21
CA ALA A 109 -5.46 -17.48 25.09
C ALA A 109 -5.21 -16.17 25.87
N MET A 110 -6.08 -15.17 25.70
CA MET A 110 -5.97 -13.91 26.45
C MET A 110 -6.08 -14.11 27.96
N GLU A 111 -6.99 -14.99 28.43
CA GLU A 111 -7.10 -15.31 29.85
C GLU A 111 -5.77 -15.88 30.38
N MET A 112 -5.14 -16.80 29.65
CA MET A 112 -3.85 -17.39 30.04
C MET A 112 -2.74 -16.33 30.08
N LEU A 113 -2.63 -15.49 29.05
CA LEU A 113 -1.59 -14.45 29.01
C LEU A 113 -1.74 -13.38 30.10
N LEU A 114 -2.97 -13.11 30.55
CA LEU A 114 -3.24 -12.16 31.63
C LEU A 114 -2.82 -12.68 33.02
N GLU A 115 -2.68 -14.00 33.20
CA GLU A 115 -2.19 -14.62 34.44
C GLU A 115 -0.65 -14.54 34.57
N VAL A 116 0.09 -14.20 33.50
CA VAL A 116 1.55 -14.07 33.55
C VAL A 116 1.95 -12.81 34.34
N HIS A 117 2.66 -12.99 35.42
CA HIS A 117 3.09 -11.91 36.31
C HIS A 117 4.23 -11.05 35.70
N GLU A 118 4.28 -9.75 36.08
CA GLU A 118 5.30 -8.82 35.58
C GLU A 118 6.74 -9.27 35.89
N ASP A 119 6.96 -10.03 36.96
CA ASP A 119 8.28 -10.53 37.34
C ASP A 119 8.71 -11.79 36.57
N ASP A 120 7.82 -12.40 35.81
CA ASP A 120 8.11 -13.61 35.03
C ASP A 120 9.02 -13.29 33.83
N PRO A 121 9.99 -14.15 33.50
CA PRO A 121 10.85 -13.98 32.33
C PRO A 121 10.09 -13.87 31.02
N VAL A 122 8.97 -14.59 30.87
CA VAL A 122 8.15 -14.59 29.66
C VAL A 122 7.13 -13.45 29.59
N PHE A 123 7.10 -12.55 30.59
CA PHE A 123 6.14 -11.45 30.62
C PHE A 123 6.17 -10.57 29.34
N ALA A 124 7.37 -10.20 28.88
CA ALA A 124 7.50 -9.36 27.69
C ALA A 124 6.93 -10.03 26.43
N GLN A 125 7.21 -11.32 26.26
CA GLN A 125 6.63 -12.12 25.17
C GLN A 125 5.10 -12.24 25.30
N SER A 126 4.60 -12.49 26.50
CA SER A 126 3.16 -12.54 26.77
C SER A 126 2.44 -11.23 26.45
N GLN A 127 3.08 -10.08 26.74
CA GLN A 127 2.51 -8.78 26.37
C GLN A 127 2.51 -8.55 24.85
N LEU A 128 3.48 -9.08 24.11
CA LEU A 128 3.53 -9.03 22.66
C LEU A 128 2.36 -9.83 22.06
N LEU A 129 2.16 -11.07 22.52
CA LEU A 129 1.04 -11.92 22.08
C LEU A 129 -0.32 -11.29 22.44
N LEU A 130 -0.45 -10.70 23.62
CA LEU A 130 -1.66 -9.96 24.00
C LEU A 130 -1.92 -8.78 23.09
N ALA A 131 -0.86 -8.08 22.67
CA ALA A 131 -1.01 -6.95 21.76
C ALA A 131 -1.56 -7.40 20.41
N ASP A 132 -1.05 -8.49 19.83
CA ASP A 132 -1.54 -9.05 18.58
C ASP A 132 -3.03 -9.46 18.68
N LEU A 133 -3.42 -10.10 19.78
CA LEU A 133 -4.81 -10.49 20.02
C LEU A 133 -5.74 -9.27 20.15
N TYR A 134 -5.31 -8.22 20.86
CA TYR A 134 -6.09 -6.97 20.97
C TYR A 134 -6.16 -6.21 19.64
N GLU A 135 -5.09 -6.23 18.84
CA GLU A 135 -5.08 -5.63 17.51
C GLU A 135 -6.08 -6.33 16.57
N ASN A 136 -6.12 -7.68 16.59
CA ASN A 136 -7.08 -8.46 15.83
C ASN A 136 -8.55 -8.15 16.20
N GLN A 137 -8.78 -7.77 17.48
CA GLN A 137 -10.10 -7.33 17.96
C GLN A 137 -10.39 -5.85 17.69
N GLY A 138 -9.46 -5.10 17.08
CA GLY A 138 -9.57 -3.66 16.84
C GLY A 138 -9.45 -2.81 18.11
N LEU A 139 -8.89 -3.35 19.19
CA LEU A 139 -8.65 -2.66 20.48
C LEU A 139 -7.24 -2.05 20.52
N ASP A 140 -6.96 -1.24 19.55
CA ASP A 140 -5.64 -0.69 19.25
C ASP A 140 -4.97 0.06 20.42
N GLU A 141 -5.75 0.84 21.20
CA GLU A 141 -5.21 1.57 22.36
C GLU A 141 -4.72 0.61 23.45
N VAL A 142 -5.37 -0.55 23.57
CA VAL A 142 -4.95 -1.59 24.55
C VAL A 142 -3.72 -2.31 24.02
N ALA A 143 -3.70 -2.64 22.71
CA ALA A 143 -2.55 -3.25 22.06
C ALA A 143 -1.29 -2.37 22.21
N GLU A 144 -1.40 -1.06 21.95
CA GLU A 144 -0.29 -0.10 22.15
C GLU A 144 0.24 -0.15 23.60
N GLN A 145 -0.66 -0.17 24.59
CA GLN A 145 -0.26 -0.25 25.99
C GLN A 145 0.48 -1.56 26.30
N LYS A 146 0.06 -2.68 25.74
CA LYS A 146 0.72 -3.98 25.94
C LYS A 146 2.12 -4.00 25.32
N LEU A 147 2.27 -3.51 24.09
CA LEU A 147 3.58 -3.35 23.44
C LEU A 147 4.52 -2.43 24.25
N LEU A 148 4.02 -1.31 24.75
CA LEU A 148 4.81 -0.39 25.58
C LEU A 148 5.23 -1.04 26.91
N GLN A 149 4.40 -1.92 27.50
CA GLN A 149 4.75 -2.68 28.69
C GLN A 149 5.86 -3.70 28.38
N ALA A 150 5.77 -4.42 27.26
CA ALA A 150 6.81 -5.33 26.79
C ALA A 150 8.16 -4.62 26.63
N VAL A 151 8.18 -3.53 25.87
CA VAL A 151 9.39 -2.71 25.62
C VAL A 151 9.95 -2.12 26.92
N LYS A 152 9.11 -1.72 27.87
CA LYS A 152 9.56 -1.22 29.18
C LYS A 152 10.22 -2.31 30.01
N LYS A 153 9.72 -3.53 29.94
CA LYS A 153 10.24 -4.68 30.72
C LYS A 153 11.57 -5.20 30.15
N ALA A 154 11.67 -5.28 28.83
CA ALA A 154 12.85 -5.80 28.12
C ALA A 154 13.31 -4.79 27.07
N ALA A 155 13.84 -3.65 27.54
CA ALA A 155 14.17 -2.50 26.68
C ALA A 155 15.34 -2.78 25.72
N ASP A 156 16.15 -3.78 26.00
CA ASP A 156 17.32 -4.16 25.19
C ASP A 156 16.99 -5.27 24.16
N GLU A 157 15.72 -5.70 24.10
CA GLU A 157 15.27 -6.72 23.14
C GLU A 157 14.86 -6.11 21.80
N PRO A 158 15.64 -6.28 20.71
CA PRO A 158 15.39 -5.64 19.42
C PRO A 158 14.05 -6.02 18.80
N ILE A 159 13.60 -7.27 19.02
CA ILE A 159 12.34 -7.78 18.45
C ILE A 159 11.11 -7.02 18.99
N LEU A 160 11.13 -6.60 20.25
CA LEU A 160 10.02 -5.82 20.82
C LEU A 160 9.95 -4.41 20.22
N HIS A 161 11.11 -3.82 19.94
CA HIS A 161 11.16 -2.56 19.22
C HIS A 161 10.70 -2.72 17.77
N TYR A 162 11.07 -3.81 17.11
CA TYR A 162 10.57 -4.13 15.78
C TYR A 162 9.04 -4.25 15.78
N GLY A 163 8.46 -5.05 16.70
CA GLY A 163 7.02 -5.23 16.83
C GLY A 163 6.26 -3.91 17.06
N LEU A 164 6.77 -3.05 17.94
CA LEU A 164 6.17 -1.73 18.17
C LEU A 164 6.33 -0.80 16.95
N GLY A 165 7.40 -0.95 16.19
CA GLY A 165 7.59 -0.28 14.90
C GLY A 165 6.54 -0.71 13.88
N GLU A 166 6.30 -2.03 13.73
CA GLU A 166 5.26 -2.59 12.85
C GLU A 166 3.85 -2.11 13.24
N PHE A 167 3.54 -2.13 14.54
CA PHE A 167 2.27 -1.62 15.05
C PHE A 167 1.99 -0.18 14.59
N TYR A 168 2.96 0.73 14.74
CA TYR A 168 2.78 2.10 14.30
C TYR A 168 2.78 2.27 12.77
N LEU A 169 3.60 1.47 12.06
CA LEU A 169 3.65 1.50 10.60
C LEU A 169 2.30 1.11 9.99
N ASN A 170 1.73 -0.02 10.43
CA ASN A 170 0.45 -0.55 9.94
C ASN A 170 -0.73 0.41 10.17
N ARG A 171 -0.61 1.28 11.17
CA ARG A 171 -1.61 2.32 11.48
C ARG A 171 -1.37 3.63 10.73
N GLY A 172 -0.29 3.74 9.95
CA GLY A 172 0.12 4.98 9.28
C GLY A 172 0.78 6.01 10.21
N ASP A 173 1.07 5.64 11.45
CA ASP A 173 1.77 6.48 12.42
C ASP A 173 3.29 6.45 12.16
N TYR A 174 3.69 6.68 10.91
CA TYR A 174 5.07 6.53 10.42
C TYR A 174 6.11 7.27 11.26
N ASN A 175 5.79 8.48 11.72
CA ASN A 175 6.72 9.24 12.57
C ASN A 175 6.98 8.57 13.92
N LYS A 176 6.00 7.83 14.45
CA LYS A 176 6.17 7.07 15.70
C LYS A 176 6.94 5.78 15.46
N SER A 177 6.83 5.13 14.31
CA SER A 177 7.53 3.87 14.01
C SER A 177 9.05 4.05 13.86
N ILE A 178 9.50 5.18 13.29
CA ILE A 178 10.92 5.48 13.00
C ILE A 178 11.85 5.25 14.20
N PRO A 179 11.63 5.82 15.41
CA PRO A 179 12.53 5.63 16.54
C PRO A 179 12.64 4.18 17.00
N TYR A 180 11.59 3.39 16.82
CA TYR A 180 11.59 1.98 17.22
C TYR A 180 12.36 1.12 16.23
N TYR A 181 12.18 1.30 14.92
CA TYR A 181 13.03 0.61 13.94
C TYR A 181 14.51 0.96 14.07
N LYS A 182 14.83 2.23 14.39
CA LYS A 182 16.22 2.62 14.67
C LYS A 182 16.82 1.85 15.84
N LYS A 183 16.06 1.61 16.90
CA LYS A 183 16.50 0.80 18.03
C LYS A 183 16.66 -0.67 17.64
N ALA A 184 15.70 -1.22 16.91
CA ALA A 184 15.77 -2.59 16.40
C ALA A 184 16.98 -2.85 15.49
N ILE A 185 17.47 -1.84 14.76
CA ILE A 185 18.67 -1.97 13.90
C ILE A 185 19.96 -1.92 14.70
N HIS A 186 19.97 -1.22 15.84
CA HIS A 186 21.22 -0.92 16.57
C HIS A 186 21.81 -2.17 17.23
N ASP A 187 20.98 -3.08 17.66
CA ASP A 187 21.37 -4.32 18.31
C ASP A 187 21.30 -5.45 17.27
N ASN A 188 22.44 -6.03 16.92
CA ASN A 188 22.56 -7.05 15.86
C ASN A 188 21.95 -8.43 16.23
N ASP A 189 21.14 -8.52 17.27
CA ASP A 189 20.58 -9.75 17.84
C ASP A 189 19.14 -10.04 17.41
N LEU A 190 18.70 -9.50 16.26
CA LEU A 190 17.42 -9.94 15.70
C LEU A 190 17.54 -11.38 15.21
N PRO A 191 16.47 -12.17 15.36
CA PRO A 191 16.42 -13.51 14.77
C PRO A 191 16.79 -13.47 13.28
N ASP A 192 17.54 -14.47 12.83
CA ASP A 192 17.88 -14.65 11.43
C ASP A 192 16.65 -15.18 10.67
N ASP A 193 15.59 -14.38 10.74
CA ASP A 193 14.31 -14.63 10.08
C ASP A 193 14.24 -13.82 8.80
N ASP A 194 13.94 -14.51 7.73
CA ASP A 194 13.78 -13.93 6.39
C ASP A 194 12.69 -12.85 6.30
N GLN A 195 11.75 -12.80 7.24
CA GLN A 195 10.67 -11.85 7.28
C GLN A 195 11.01 -10.56 8.05
N ILE A 196 12.08 -10.57 8.88
CA ILE A 196 12.44 -9.46 9.74
C ILE A 196 13.53 -8.60 9.08
N ASN A 197 13.14 -7.48 8.48
CA ASN A 197 14.09 -6.51 7.93
C ASN A 197 13.76 -5.06 8.38
N PRO A 198 14.20 -4.68 9.59
CA PRO A 198 13.86 -3.35 10.11
C PRO A 198 14.45 -2.20 9.29
N SER A 199 15.49 -2.45 8.47
CA SER A 199 16.03 -1.42 7.58
C SER A 199 15.09 -1.12 6.41
N LEU A 200 14.40 -2.11 5.86
CA LEU A 200 13.37 -1.90 4.83
C LEU A 200 12.15 -1.22 5.41
N ARG A 201 11.68 -1.64 6.59
CA ARG A 201 10.55 -0.99 7.28
C ARG A 201 10.85 0.45 7.68
N LEU A 202 12.05 0.73 8.13
CA LEU A 202 12.51 2.11 8.40
C LEU A 202 12.52 2.95 7.12
N ALA A 203 12.94 2.37 5.99
CA ALA A 203 12.93 3.05 4.70
C ALA A 203 11.51 3.40 4.24
N GLU A 204 10.56 2.48 4.42
CA GLU A 204 9.15 2.70 4.14
C GLU A 204 8.58 3.85 4.99
N ALA A 205 8.83 3.83 6.30
CA ALA A 205 8.41 4.90 7.21
C ALA A 205 9.01 6.27 6.82
N TYR A 206 10.29 6.31 6.46
CA TYR A 206 10.93 7.53 5.97
C TYR A 206 10.34 8.02 4.65
N SER A 207 10.10 7.12 3.70
CA SER A 207 9.49 7.46 2.42
C SER A 207 8.09 8.04 2.61
N ALA A 208 7.27 7.42 3.45
CA ALA A 208 5.92 7.87 3.78
C ALA A 208 5.89 9.26 4.47
N THR A 209 6.97 9.61 5.20
CA THR A 209 7.09 10.92 5.87
C THR A 209 7.85 11.97 5.04
N GLY A 210 8.20 11.66 3.79
CA GLY A 210 8.92 12.56 2.91
C GLY A 210 10.41 12.74 3.22
N GLN A 211 10.98 11.90 4.09
CA GLN A 211 12.41 11.88 4.44
C GLN A 211 13.16 10.98 3.42
N PHE A 212 13.17 11.44 2.16
CA PHE A 212 13.57 10.57 1.04
C PHE A 212 15.06 10.20 1.04
N GLU A 213 15.96 11.08 1.48
CA GLU A 213 17.41 10.78 1.54
C GLU A 213 17.69 9.66 2.55
N GLU A 214 17.06 9.72 3.73
CA GLU A 214 17.12 8.68 4.75
C GLU A 214 16.47 7.37 4.27
N ALA A 215 15.35 7.47 3.54
CA ALA A 215 14.67 6.32 2.95
C ALA A 215 15.58 5.60 1.95
N LEU A 216 16.17 6.30 0.98
CA LEU A 216 17.09 5.73 0.00
C LEU A 216 18.30 5.03 0.66
N SER A 217 18.87 5.66 1.70
CA SER A 217 19.97 5.06 2.47
C SER A 217 19.54 3.78 3.18
N SER A 218 18.33 3.76 3.75
CA SER A 218 17.80 2.61 4.50
C SER A 218 17.39 1.46 3.57
N TYR A 219 16.75 1.75 2.43
CA TYR A 219 16.48 0.75 1.38
C TYR A 219 17.75 0.06 0.92
N LYS A 220 18.79 0.84 0.60
CA LYS A 220 20.09 0.30 0.18
C LYS A 220 20.64 -0.70 1.22
N LYS A 221 20.65 -0.32 2.51
CA LYS A 221 21.14 -1.19 3.59
C LYS A 221 20.28 -2.45 3.75
N GLY A 222 18.97 -2.31 3.69
CA GLY A 222 18.05 -3.44 3.81
C GLY A 222 18.22 -4.46 2.69
N LEU A 223 18.38 -3.97 1.44
CA LEU A 223 18.57 -4.81 0.26
C LEU A 223 19.99 -5.40 0.13
N GLU A 224 20.99 -4.86 0.85
CA GLU A 224 22.32 -5.48 0.96
C GLU A 224 22.28 -6.77 1.81
N LYS A 225 21.36 -6.86 2.79
CA LYS A 225 21.16 -8.07 3.59
C LYS A 225 20.41 -9.14 2.83
N LYS A 226 19.28 -8.78 2.26
CA LYS A 226 18.40 -9.66 1.49
C LYS A 226 17.70 -8.89 0.39
N ILE A 227 17.64 -9.47 -0.79
CA ILE A 227 16.85 -8.92 -1.91
C ILE A 227 15.39 -9.23 -1.67
N ASP A 228 14.58 -8.19 -1.65
CA ASP A 228 13.15 -8.23 -1.39
C ASP A 228 12.39 -7.48 -2.49
N PRO A 229 11.33 -8.07 -3.10
CA PRO A 229 10.59 -7.42 -4.18
C PRO A 229 9.98 -6.09 -3.78
N ASP A 230 9.31 -6.02 -2.62
CA ASP A 230 8.66 -4.79 -2.15
C ASP A 230 9.70 -3.73 -1.76
N GLY A 231 10.84 -4.17 -1.20
CA GLY A 231 11.98 -3.31 -0.93
C GLY A 231 12.58 -2.70 -2.21
N LEU A 232 12.72 -3.49 -3.28
CA LEU A 232 13.16 -2.99 -4.59
C LEU A 232 12.15 -2.00 -5.18
N PHE A 233 10.85 -2.32 -5.08
CA PHE A 233 9.79 -1.42 -5.52
C PHE A 233 9.83 -0.11 -4.77
N GLY A 234 9.85 -0.14 -3.43
CA GLY A 234 9.92 1.04 -2.57
C GLY A 234 11.15 1.90 -2.84
N TYR A 235 12.31 1.26 -3.06
CA TYR A 235 13.55 1.96 -3.42
C TYR A 235 13.45 2.68 -4.77
N GLY A 236 12.96 1.97 -5.80
CA GLY A 236 12.75 2.54 -7.13
C GLY A 236 11.71 3.66 -7.13
N TYR A 237 10.62 3.50 -6.38
CA TYR A 237 9.57 4.50 -6.24
C TYR A 237 10.06 5.76 -5.50
N THR A 238 10.79 5.59 -4.40
CA THR A 238 11.39 6.71 -3.65
C THR A 238 12.40 7.47 -4.51
N ALA A 239 13.23 6.75 -5.29
CA ALA A 239 14.15 7.38 -6.25
C ALA A 239 13.40 8.18 -7.33
N LEU A 240 12.23 7.69 -7.78
CA LEU A 240 11.38 8.42 -8.72
C LEU A 240 10.84 9.73 -8.12
N GLN A 241 10.48 9.73 -6.83
CA GLN A 241 10.01 10.94 -6.13
C GLN A 241 11.11 11.99 -5.94
N THR A 242 12.36 11.57 -5.85
CA THR A 242 13.53 12.47 -5.77
C THR A 242 14.12 12.82 -7.15
N GLU A 243 13.44 12.44 -8.22
CA GLU A 243 13.86 12.64 -9.61
C GLU A 243 15.21 11.95 -9.97
N ASP A 244 15.66 11.00 -9.15
CA ASP A 244 16.79 10.14 -9.50
C ASP A 244 16.31 8.99 -10.41
N TYR A 245 16.04 9.35 -11.66
CA TYR A 245 15.45 8.45 -12.65
C TYR A 245 16.39 7.29 -13.04
N GLU A 246 17.70 7.49 -12.99
CA GLU A 246 18.68 6.43 -13.20
C GLU A 246 18.57 5.37 -12.12
N LEU A 247 18.60 5.75 -10.85
CA LEU A 247 18.47 4.83 -9.73
C LEU A 247 17.10 4.14 -9.76
N SER A 248 16.03 4.90 -10.01
CA SER A 248 14.67 4.36 -10.15
C SER A 248 14.61 3.25 -11.20
N ALA A 249 15.10 3.53 -12.41
CA ALA A 249 15.13 2.54 -13.50
C ALA A 249 15.96 1.32 -13.14
N GLU A 250 17.12 1.50 -12.47
CA GLU A 250 17.97 0.39 -12.03
C GLU A 250 17.21 -0.55 -11.07
N GLN A 251 16.53 0.00 -10.06
CA GLN A 251 15.84 -0.84 -9.08
C GLN A 251 14.62 -1.55 -9.68
N PHE A 252 13.85 -0.88 -10.53
CA PHE A 252 12.72 -1.52 -11.22
C PHE A 252 13.17 -2.57 -12.23
N GLU A 253 14.31 -2.41 -12.93
CA GLU A 253 14.86 -3.48 -13.77
C GLU A 253 15.31 -4.68 -12.94
N ARG A 254 15.90 -4.47 -11.76
CA ARG A 254 16.23 -5.56 -10.83
C ARG A 254 14.97 -6.29 -10.38
N LEU A 255 13.92 -5.55 -10.03
CA LEU A 255 12.62 -6.12 -9.64
C LEU A 255 12.02 -6.92 -10.81
N LYS A 256 12.03 -6.36 -12.02
CA LYS A 256 11.51 -7.03 -13.22
C LYS A 256 12.21 -8.37 -13.50
N VAL A 257 13.52 -8.44 -13.25
CA VAL A 257 14.30 -9.69 -13.39
C VAL A 257 13.94 -10.68 -12.27
N LEU A 258 13.75 -10.20 -11.05
CA LEU A 258 13.43 -11.03 -9.88
C LEU A 258 12.02 -11.59 -9.97
N ASP A 259 11.06 -10.72 -10.22
CA ASP A 259 9.63 -11.05 -10.36
C ASP A 259 8.99 -10.31 -11.54
N PRO A 260 9.00 -10.91 -12.73
CA PRO A 260 8.35 -10.32 -13.89
C PRO A 260 6.81 -10.22 -13.76
N SER A 261 6.20 -10.89 -12.80
CA SER A 261 4.75 -10.84 -12.54
C SER A 261 4.32 -9.67 -11.64
N TYR A 262 5.26 -8.93 -11.08
CA TYR A 262 5.01 -7.73 -10.30
C TYR A 262 4.56 -6.57 -11.21
N THR A 263 3.30 -6.64 -11.68
CA THR A 263 2.78 -5.77 -12.75
C THR A 263 2.83 -4.28 -12.43
N THR A 264 2.77 -3.93 -11.15
CA THR A 264 2.83 -2.54 -10.67
C THR A 264 4.13 -1.83 -11.04
N LEU A 265 5.25 -2.55 -11.28
CA LEU A 265 6.54 -1.93 -11.62
C LEU A 265 6.54 -1.25 -13.00
N TYR A 266 5.81 -1.82 -13.99
CA TYR A 266 5.95 -1.42 -15.40
C TYR A 266 5.60 0.05 -15.69
N PRO A 267 4.51 0.63 -15.15
CA PRO A 267 4.22 2.06 -15.33
C PRO A 267 5.34 2.96 -14.78
N PHE A 268 5.86 2.63 -13.61
CA PHE A 268 6.91 3.44 -12.97
C PHE A 268 8.26 3.31 -13.68
N LEU A 269 8.64 2.11 -14.12
CA LEU A 269 9.83 1.89 -14.94
C LEU A 269 9.74 2.64 -16.27
N SER A 270 8.58 2.59 -16.92
CA SER A 270 8.32 3.36 -18.15
C SER A 270 8.44 4.86 -17.90
N LYS A 271 7.85 5.36 -16.81
CA LYS A 271 7.95 6.76 -16.41
C LYS A 271 9.41 7.19 -16.18
N ALA A 272 10.21 6.37 -15.47
CA ALA A 272 11.63 6.63 -15.28
C ALA A 272 12.36 6.73 -16.62
N TYR A 273 12.16 5.79 -17.55
CA TYR A 273 12.77 5.83 -18.87
C TYR A 273 12.31 7.03 -19.71
N ARG A 274 11.05 7.44 -19.62
CA ARG A 274 10.54 8.62 -20.30
C ARG A 274 11.27 9.89 -19.83
N HIS A 275 11.43 10.07 -18.51
CA HIS A 275 12.19 11.20 -17.96
C HIS A 275 13.68 11.18 -18.34
N LEU A 276 14.26 10.01 -18.54
CA LEU A 276 15.62 9.83 -19.08
C LEU A 276 15.70 10.04 -20.59
N SER A 277 14.62 10.45 -21.24
CA SER A 277 14.53 10.58 -22.71
C SER A 277 14.84 9.27 -23.47
N ARG A 278 14.62 8.11 -22.82
CA ARG A 278 14.79 6.77 -23.40
C ARG A 278 13.44 6.22 -23.86
N SER A 279 12.74 6.97 -24.72
CA SER A 279 11.36 6.69 -25.12
C SER A 279 11.14 5.29 -25.74
N ASP A 280 12.12 4.77 -26.46
CA ASP A 280 11.98 3.43 -27.04
C ASP A 280 12.00 2.33 -25.97
N LYS A 281 12.89 2.45 -24.96
CA LYS A 281 12.89 1.52 -23.82
C LYS A 281 11.59 1.64 -23.00
N ALA A 282 11.07 2.86 -22.82
CA ALA A 282 9.81 3.07 -22.15
C ALA A 282 8.65 2.34 -22.86
N LEU A 283 8.58 2.42 -24.18
CA LEU A 283 7.58 1.70 -24.99
C LEU A 283 7.77 0.18 -24.94
N ASP A 284 9.00 -0.32 -24.95
CA ASP A 284 9.27 -1.75 -24.79
C ASP A 284 8.73 -2.26 -23.43
N VAL A 285 8.98 -1.52 -22.35
CA VAL A 285 8.47 -1.82 -21.01
C VAL A 285 6.93 -1.79 -20.96
N ILE A 286 6.30 -0.80 -21.61
CA ILE A 286 4.84 -0.74 -21.71
C ILE A 286 4.28 -1.96 -22.42
N ASN A 287 4.86 -2.34 -23.56
CA ASN A 287 4.43 -3.52 -24.32
C ASN A 287 4.59 -4.81 -23.51
N GLU A 288 5.68 -4.93 -22.75
CA GLU A 288 5.88 -6.06 -21.84
C GLU A 288 4.81 -6.08 -20.74
N GLY A 289 4.56 -4.94 -20.08
CA GLY A 289 3.52 -4.81 -19.05
C GLY A 289 2.11 -5.12 -19.58
N LEU A 290 1.74 -4.59 -20.75
CA LEU A 290 0.45 -4.86 -21.38
C LEU A 290 0.29 -6.31 -21.84
N SER A 291 1.38 -7.03 -22.10
CA SER A 291 1.31 -8.47 -22.39
C SER A 291 0.91 -9.30 -21.14
N ARG A 292 1.06 -8.74 -19.95
CA ARG A 292 0.72 -9.36 -18.66
C ARG A 292 -0.64 -8.87 -18.13
N ASP A 293 -0.92 -7.60 -18.31
CA ASP A 293 -2.15 -6.93 -17.91
C ASP A 293 -2.62 -6.01 -19.05
N GLU A 294 -3.44 -6.55 -19.94
CA GLU A 294 -3.96 -5.84 -21.11
C GLU A 294 -4.95 -4.71 -20.77
N PHE A 295 -5.47 -4.67 -19.54
CA PHE A 295 -6.41 -3.64 -19.07
C PHE A 295 -5.75 -2.59 -18.18
N ASN A 296 -4.43 -2.55 -18.12
CA ASN A 296 -3.71 -1.58 -17.30
C ASN A 296 -3.79 -0.17 -17.90
N GLU A 297 -4.73 0.62 -17.41
CA GLU A 297 -4.97 2.00 -17.87
C GLU A 297 -3.75 2.92 -17.71
N THR A 298 -2.96 2.72 -16.63
CA THR A 298 -1.76 3.54 -16.37
C THR A 298 -0.69 3.33 -17.44
N LEU A 299 -0.53 2.11 -17.94
CA LEU A 299 0.38 1.84 -19.06
C LEU A 299 -0.05 2.50 -20.35
N TYR A 300 -1.35 2.49 -20.65
CA TYR A 300 -1.87 3.20 -21.82
C TYR A 300 -1.71 4.72 -21.69
N LEU A 301 -1.91 5.27 -20.49
CA LEU A 301 -1.71 6.70 -20.23
C LEU A 301 -0.23 7.10 -20.42
N GLU A 302 0.71 6.31 -19.89
CA GLU A 302 2.15 6.55 -20.13
C GLU A 302 2.53 6.38 -21.61
N ALA A 303 1.93 5.43 -22.33
CA ALA A 303 2.11 5.30 -23.77
C ALA A 303 1.65 6.55 -24.52
N ALA A 304 0.48 7.09 -24.18
CA ALA A 304 -0.05 8.32 -24.78
C ALA A 304 0.94 9.49 -24.58
N ARG A 305 1.42 9.70 -23.37
CA ARG A 305 2.38 10.75 -23.02
C ARG A 305 3.70 10.65 -23.79
N ILE A 306 4.20 9.42 -23.97
CA ILE A 306 5.40 9.18 -24.77
C ILE A 306 5.13 9.54 -26.24
N GLN A 307 4.00 9.15 -26.80
CA GLN A 307 3.67 9.47 -28.19
C GLN A 307 3.49 10.98 -28.40
N PHE A 308 2.81 11.68 -27.50
CA PHE A 308 2.72 13.14 -27.56
C PHE A 308 4.10 13.80 -27.49
N SER A 309 4.99 13.33 -26.63
CA SER A 309 6.36 13.85 -26.53
C SER A 309 7.19 13.63 -27.82
N LYS A 310 6.83 12.63 -28.63
CA LYS A 310 7.44 12.34 -29.94
C LYS A 310 6.76 13.11 -31.09
N GLY A 311 5.71 13.89 -30.80
CA GLY A 311 4.91 14.60 -31.80
C GLY A 311 3.95 13.69 -32.58
N LEU A 312 3.68 12.49 -32.08
CA LEU A 312 2.79 11.50 -32.67
C LEU A 312 1.41 11.60 -32.01
N GLY A 313 0.69 12.72 -32.29
CA GLY A 313 -0.55 13.07 -31.61
C GLY A 313 -1.67 12.04 -31.81
N GLU A 314 -1.83 11.50 -33.02
CA GLU A 314 -2.89 10.53 -33.34
C GLU A 314 -2.70 9.21 -32.58
N GLU A 315 -1.45 8.75 -32.46
CA GLU A 315 -1.13 7.56 -31.66
C GLU A 315 -1.37 7.82 -30.18
N GLY A 316 -1.00 9.00 -29.66
CA GLY A 316 -1.26 9.43 -28.29
C GLY A 316 -2.77 9.44 -27.98
N ARG A 317 -3.56 10.08 -28.85
CA ARG A 317 -5.03 10.07 -28.80
C ARG A 317 -5.60 8.65 -28.74
N SER A 318 -5.13 7.76 -29.61
CA SER A 318 -5.60 6.37 -29.63
C SER A 318 -5.37 5.64 -28.31
N PHE A 319 -4.27 5.92 -27.62
CA PHE A 319 -4.00 5.35 -26.30
C PHE A 319 -4.91 5.95 -25.22
N LEU A 320 -5.16 7.26 -25.22
CA LEU A 320 -6.10 7.88 -24.28
C LEU A 320 -7.52 7.35 -24.46
N GLN A 321 -7.96 7.14 -25.70
CA GLN A 321 -9.26 6.52 -25.98
C GLN A 321 -9.37 5.11 -25.40
N LYS A 322 -8.28 4.32 -25.39
CA LYS A 322 -8.24 3.01 -24.72
C LYS A 322 -8.37 3.14 -23.20
N VAL A 323 -7.69 4.12 -22.58
CA VAL A 323 -7.85 4.39 -21.14
C VAL A 323 -9.32 4.66 -20.81
N ILE A 324 -9.98 5.56 -21.57
CA ILE A 324 -11.37 5.94 -21.34
C ILE A 324 -12.33 4.77 -21.62
N ALA A 325 -12.01 3.90 -22.57
CA ALA A 325 -12.79 2.70 -22.82
C ALA A 325 -12.71 1.67 -21.68
N ILE A 326 -11.57 1.61 -20.98
CA ILE A 326 -11.38 0.76 -19.79
C ILE A 326 -12.02 1.41 -18.56
N ASN A 327 -11.75 2.69 -18.35
CA ASN A 327 -12.19 3.46 -17.19
C ASN A 327 -12.64 4.87 -17.61
N PRO A 328 -13.93 5.08 -17.89
CA PRO A 328 -14.46 6.41 -18.24
C PRO A 328 -14.25 7.48 -17.15
N SER A 329 -14.07 7.05 -15.88
CA SER A 329 -13.82 7.93 -14.74
C SER A 329 -12.35 8.33 -14.57
N ASN A 330 -11.46 7.93 -15.50
CA ASN A 330 -10.05 8.35 -15.45
C ASN A 330 -9.93 9.82 -15.87
N ILE A 331 -10.10 10.71 -14.89
CA ILE A 331 -10.13 12.16 -15.11
C ILE A 331 -8.84 12.70 -15.74
N GLU A 332 -7.69 12.06 -15.50
CA GLU A 332 -6.40 12.47 -16.08
C GLU A 332 -6.38 12.23 -17.59
N ALA A 333 -6.77 11.03 -18.03
CA ALA A 333 -6.87 10.71 -19.44
C ALA A 333 -7.93 11.57 -20.16
N VAL A 334 -9.06 11.80 -19.51
CA VAL A 334 -10.12 12.68 -20.05
C VAL A 334 -9.61 14.09 -20.26
N LYS A 335 -8.93 14.68 -19.26
CA LYS A 335 -8.37 16.04 -19.37
C LYS A 335 -7.31 16.14 -20.48
N GLU A 336 -6.41 15.16 -20.58
CA GLU A 336 -5.40 15.13 -21.63
C GLU A 336 -6.05 15.02 -23.04
N LEU A 337 -7.12 14.24 -23.16
CA LEU A 337 -7.82 14.09 -24.44
C LEU A 337 -8.64 15.34 -24.83
N ILE A 338 -9.28 16.00 -23.86
CA ILE A 338 -9.95 17.29 -24.06
C ILE A 338 -8.96 18.33 -24.58
N LEU A 339 -7.80 18.47 -23.92
CA LEU A 339 -6.76 19.42 -24.32
C LEU A 339 -6.23 19.11 -25.73
N TYR A 340 -6.01 17.84 -26.04
CA TYR A 340 -5.57 17.43 -27.36
C TYR A 340 -6.58 17.81 -28.44
N TYR A 341 -7.88 17.57 -28.22
CA TYR A 341 -8.92 17.93 -29.17
C TYR A 341 -9.06 19.46 -29.33
N ASP A 342 -8.90 20.20 -28.25
CA ASP A 342 -8.90 21.66 -28.28
C ASP A 342 -7.72 22.22 -29.07
N GLU A 343 -6.50 21.71 -28.84
CA GLU A 343 -5.27 22.12 -29.54
C GLU A 343 -5.27 21.75 -31.04
N THR A 344 -6.06 20.76 -31.43
CA THR A 344 -6.17 20.29 -32.82
C THR A 344 -7.43 20.76 -33.52
N ASP A 345 -8.21 21.65 -32.92
CA ASP A 345 -9.51 22.16 -33.43
C ASP A 345 -10.51 21.03 -33.75
N SER A 346 -10.40 19.89 -33.04
CA SER A 346 -11.24 18.69 -33.23
C SER A 346 -12.52 18.79 -32.39
N TYR A 347 -13.35 19.81 -32.70
CA TYR A 347 -14.46 20.20 -31.81
C TYR A 347 -15.68 19.24 -31.92
N GLU A 348 -15.87 18.53 -33.01
CA GLU A 348 -16.87 17.48 -33.12
C GLU A 348 -16.55 16.32 -32.19
N GLU A 349 -15.31 15.83 -32.21
CA GLU A 349 -14.84 14.75 -31.35
C GLU A 349 -14.85 15.15 -29.87
N LEU A 350 -14.54 16.43 -29.57
CA LEU A 350 -14.61 16.99 -28.23
C LEU A 350 -16.05 16.97 -27.71
N ALA A 351 -17.03 17.39 -28.52
CA ALA A 351 -18.43 17.36 -28.15
C ALA A 351 -18.96 15.92 -27.94
N GLU A 352 -18.53 14.97 -28.78
CA GLU A 352 -18.87 13.55 -28.66
C GLU A 352 -18.28 12.96 -27.37
N LEU A 353 -17.01 13.26 -27.04
CA LEU A 353 -16.35 12.81 -25.81
C LEU A 353 -17.12 13.27 -24.56
N ILE A 354 -17.47 14.56 -24.52
CA ILE A 354 -18.18 15.10 -23.34
C ILE A 354 -19.59 14.50 -23.22
N SER A 355 -20.30 14.32 -24.37
CA SER A 355 -21.58 13.65 -24.35
C SER A 355 -21.51 12.22 -23.85
N PHE A 356 -20.47 11.48 -24.24
CA PHE A 356 -20.21 10.13 -23.73
C PHE A 356 -19.97 10.13 -22.19
N LEU A 357 -19.19 11.07 -21.67
CA LEU A 357 -18.94 11.18 -20.23
C LEU A 357 -20.21 11.52 -19.43
N GLU A 358 -21.07 12.38 -19.98
CA GLU A 358 -22.37 12.68 -19.36
C GLU A 358 -23.28 11.44 -19.25
N ASP A 359 -23.24 10.53 -20.22
CA ASP A 359 -23.98 9.27 -20.18
C ASP A 359 -23.50 8.36 -19.05
N TYR A 360 -22.23 8.47 -18.65
CA TYR A 360 -21.63 7.78 -17.48
C TYR A 360 -21.80 8.55 -16.17
N GLN A 361 -22.53 9.70 -16.19
CA GLN A 361 -22.76 10.57 -15.02
C GLN A 361 -21.48 11.19 -14.46
N GLU A 362 -20.42 11.24 -15.26
CA GLU A 362 -19.20 11.94 -14.89
C GLU A 362 -19.41 13.46 -15.03
N THR A 363 -19.05 14.19 -13.97
CA THR A 363 -19.24 15.64 -13.90
C THR A 363 -17.96 16.34 -13.43
N ASP A 364 -17.50 17.29 -14.24
CA ASP A 364 -16.41 18.21 -13.86
C ASP A 364 -16.75 19.57 -14.48
N PRO A 365 -16.59 20.70 -13.76
CA PRO A 365 -16.81 22.02 -14.33
C PRO A 365 -16.06 22.28 -15.65
N LEU A 366 -14.93 21.62 -15.84
CA LEU A 366 -14.15 21.65 -17.08
C LEU A 366 -14.99 21.17 -18.28
N PHE A 367 -15.82 20.13 -18.08
CA PHE A 367 -16.62 19.58 -19.16
C PHE A 367 -17.64 20.58 -19.69
N ASP A 368 -18.32 21.34 -18.80
CA ASP A 368 -19.27 22.37 -19.21
C ASP A 368 -18.59 23.49 -20.02
N ARG A 369 -17.36 23.93 -19.64
CA ARG A 369 -16.57 24.91 -20.39
C ARG A 369 -16.26 24.40 -21.82
N TYR A 370 -15.61 23.23 -21.89
CA TYR A 370 -15.17 22.69 -23.18
C TYR A 370 -16.35 22.21 -24.06
N LYS A 371 -17.46 21.80 -23.44
CA LYS A 371 -18.72 21.58 -24.16
C LYS A 371 -19.22 22.87 -24.79
N GLY A 372 -19.22 23.96 -24.05
CA GLY A 372 -19.58 25.28 -24.53
C GLY A 372 -18.72 25.67 -25.72
N LYS A 373 -17.39 25.51 -25.61
CA LYS A 373 -16.45 25.83 -26.68
C LYS A 373 -16.70 24.97 -27.94
N ALA A 374 -16.76 23.66 -27.78
CA ALA A 374 -16.98 22.73 -28.87
C ALA A 374 -18.31 23.00 -29.61
N LEU A 375 -19.37 23.28 -28.87
CA LEU A 375 -20.67 23.61 -29.43
C LEU A 375 -20.66 24.97 -30.14
N TYR A 376 -19.92 25.94 -29.66
CA TYR A 376 -19.76 27.26 -30.26
C TYR A 376 -19.02 27.16 -31.58
N GLU A 377 -17.89 26.47 -31.63
CA GLU A 377 -17.07 26.29 -32.84
C GLU A 377 -17.75 25.40 -33.92
N THR A 378 -18.75 24.60 -33.50
CA THR A 378 -19.59 23.80 -34.42
C THR A 378 -20.92 24.45 -34.75
N ASP A 379 -21.04 25.78 -34.64
CA ASP A 379 -22.25 26.59 -34.97
C ASP A 379 -23.51 26.23 -34.15
N ARG A 380 -23.38 25.48 -33.05
CA ARG A 380 -24.49 25.11 -32.14
C ARG A 380 -24.64 26.14 -31.01
N VAL A 381 -24.72 27.42 -31.39
CA VAL A 381 -24.60 28.57 -30.47
C VAL A 381 -25.61 28.60 -29.33
N ASN A 382 -26.84 28.10 -29.53
CA ASN A 382 -27.83 28.07 -28.44
C ASN A 382 -27.45 27.07 -27.34
N GLU A 383 -26.99 25.91 -27.75
CA GLU A 383 -26.55 24.86 -26.83
C GLU A 383 -25.22 25.25 -26.14
N ALA A 384 -24.31 25.92 -26.87
CA ALA A 384 -23.11 26.50 -26.34
C ALA A 384 -23.42 27.50 -25.20
N ALA A 385 -24.36 28.40 -25.42
CA ALA A 385 -24.78 29.37 -24.42
C ALA A 385 -25.38 28.70 -23.17
N GLU A 386 -26.03 27.54 -23.28
CA GLU A 386 -26.55 26.77 -22.15
C GLU A 386 -25.41 26.07 -21.36
N ALA A 387 -24.43 25.52 -22.11
CA ALA A 387 -23.25 24.90 -21.49
C ALA A 387 -22.41 25.93 -20.73
N TYR A 388 -22.16 27.10 -21.32
CA TYR A 388 -21.44 28.17 -20.63
C TYR A 388 -22.22 28.73 -19.43
N GLU A 389 -23.56 28.75 -19.42
CA GLU A 389 -24.34 29.12 -18.23
C GLU A 389 -24.02 28.19 -17.04
N LYS A 390 -23.84 26.90 -17.31
CA LYS A 390 -23.40 25.94 -16.28
C LYS A 390 -21.95 26.16 -15.85
N ALA A 391 -21.04 26.32 -16.83
CA ALA A 391 -19.63 26.55 -16.57
C ALA A 391 -19.39 27.78 -15.69
N LEU A 392 -20.13 28.88 -15.92
CA LEU A 392 -20.01 30.13 -15.15
C LEU A 392 -20.38 29.99 -13.66
N VAL A 393 -21.01 28.91 -13.24
CA VAL A 393 -21.23 28.61 -11.81
C VAL A 393 -19.89 28.40 -11.08
N SER A 394 -18.97 27.72 -11.74
CA SER A 394 -17.63 27.43 -11.18
C SER A 394 -16.58 28.45 -11.63
N TYR A 395 -16.69 28.95 -12.86
CA TYR A 395 -15.74 29.89 -13.48
C TYR A 395 -16.20 31.35 -13.45
N GLN A 396 -16.98 31.73 -12.44
CA GLN A 396 -17.57 33.08 -12.32
C GLN A 396 -16.56 34.24 -12.27
N ASN A 397 -15.29 33.97 -11.96
CA ASN A 397 -14.22 34.96 -11.83
C ASN A 397 -13.04 34.71 -12.80
N ASP A 398 -13.24 33.84 -13.79
CA ASP A 398 -12.23 33.53 -14.81
C ASP A 398 -12.52 34.39 -16.05
N PRO A 399 -11.67 35.43 -16.38
CA PRO A 399 -11.95 36.33 -17.49
C PRO A 399 -12.04 35.63 -18.84
N GLU A 400 -11.25 34.58 -19.07
CA GLU A 400 -11.24 33.85 -20.32
C GLU A 400 -12.58 33.12 -20.55
N VAL A 401 -13.05 32.39 -19.54
CA VAL A 401 -14.34 31.68 -19.60
C VAL A 401 -15.52 32.66 -19.68
N ILE A 402 -15.42 33.80 -18.98
CA ILE A 402 -16.44 34.85 -19.07
C ILE A 402 -16.50 35.44 -20.49
N GLU A 403 -15.37 35.63 -21.15
CA GLU A 403 -15.28 36.16 -22.51
C GLU A 403 -15.87 35.17 -23.51
N GLU A 404 -15.47 33.90 -23.45
CA GLU A 404 -16.05 32.80 -24.28
C GLU A 404 -17.57 32.75 -24.13
N ALA A 405 -18.04 32.77 -22.89
CA ALA A 405 -19.46 32.75 -22.58
C ALA A 405 -20.19 34.00 -23.10
N ALA A 406 -19.56 35.19 -22.97
CA ALA A 406 -20.16 36.43 -23.44
C ALA A 406 -20.43 36.40 -24.96
N PHE A 407 -19.45 35.95 -25.73
CA PHE A 407 -19.61 35.86 -27.22
C PHE A 407 -20.66 34.81 -27.56
N ALA A 408 -20.65 33.64 -26.95
CA ALA A 408 -21.67 32.62 -27.16
C ALA A 408 -23.10 33.17 -26.84
N MET A 409 -23.24 33.92 -25.75
CA MET A 409 -24.53 34.53 -25.38
C MET A 409 -24.98 35.58 -26.39
N LEU A 410 -24.07 36.42 -26.92
CA LEU A 410 -24.37 37.41 -27.93
C LEU A 410 -24.88 36.76 -29.21
N GLU A 411 -24.20 35.74 -29.70
CA GLU A 411 -24.59 35.04 -30.93
C GLU A 411 -25.88 34.24 -30.74
N ALA A 412 -26.14 33.68 -29.57
CA ALA A 412 -27.40 33.04 -29.22
C ALA A 412 -28.56 34.03 -29.02
N GLY A 413 -28.35 35.35 -29.28
CA GLY A 413 -29.35 36.39 -29.11
C GLY A 413 -29.64 36.77 -27.67
N LYS A 414 -28.93 36.23 -26.68
CA LYS A 414 -29.04 36.57 -25.24
C LYS A 414 -28.26 37.87 -24.92
N ARG A 415 -28.50 38.92 -25.72
CA ARG A 415 -27.70 40.18 -25.76
C ARG A 415 -27.50 40.81 -24.38
N SER A 416 -28.54 40.87 -23.52
CA SER A 416 -28.42 41.50 -22.21
C SER A 416 -27.42 40.79 -21.30
N LYS A 417 -27.41 39.46 -21.31
CA LYS A 417 -26.45 38.63 -20.55
C LYS A 417 -25.04 38.77 -21.10
N GLY A 418 -24.87 38.73 -22.45
CA GLY A 418 -23.58 38.90 -23.06
C GLY A 418 -22.94 40.26 -22.71
N ILE A 419 -23.69 41.38 -22.77
CA ILE A 419 -23.20 42.70 -22.40
C ILE A 419 -22.86 42.74 -20.89
N GLU A 420 -23.63 42.08 -20.01
CA GLU A 420 -23.32 41.99 -18.59
C GLU A 420 -21.99 41.30 -18.35
N LEU A 421 -21.75 40.19 -19.02
CA LEU A 421 -20.48 39.46 -18.95
C LEU A 421 -19.30 40.26 -19.48
N LEU A 422 -19.44 40.94 -20.62
CA LEU A 422 -18.39 41.81 -21.13
C LEU A 422 -18.05 42.96 -20.17
N LYS A 423 -19.05 43.55 -19.51
CA LYS A 423 -18.81 44.57 -18.48
C LYS A 423 -18.01 44.03 -17.30
N LYS A 424 -18.28 42.78 -16.91
CA LYS A 424 -17.53 42.11 -15.84
C LYS A 424 -16.06 41.92 -16.22
N ILE A 425 -15.76 41.60 -17.50
CA ILE A 425 -14.37 41.54 -17.97
C ILE A 425 -13.66 42.89 -17.79
N VAL A 426 -14.31 44.00 -18.19
CA VAL A 426 -13.71 45.33 -18.04
C VAL A 426 -13.50 45.72 -16.57
N GLU A 427 -14.27 45.17 -15.61
CA GLU A 427 -14.00 45.36 -14.18
C GLU A 427 -12.72 44.65 -13.74
N TYR A 428 -12.38 43.49 -14.32
CA TYR A 428 -11.15 42.74 -14.02
C TYR A 428 -9.94 43.29 -14.82
N GLU A 429 -10.19 43.65 -16.07
CA GLU A 429 -9.18 44.06 -17.06
C GLU A 429 -9.56 45.42 -17.68
N PRO A 430 -9.39 46.55 -16.95
CA PRO A 430 -9.82 47.86 -17.44
C PRO A 430 -9.09 48.37 -18.71
N GLU A 431 -7.97 47.77 -19.04
CA GLU A 431 -7.17 48.08 -20.24
C GLU A 431 -7.67 47.42 -21.52
N ARG A 432 -8.68 46.58 -21.50
CA ARG A 432 -9.29 45.88 -22.65
C ARG A 432 -10.15 46.86 -23.45
N GLU A 433 -9.51 47.75 -24.21
CA GLU A 433 -10.18 48.72 -25.08
C GLU A 433 -11.08 48.06 -26.12
N ASP A 434 -10.69 46.89 -26.64
CA ASP A 434 -11.46 46.06 -27.58
C ASP A 434 -12.83 45.67 -27.04
N ILE A 435 -12.88 45.26 -25.78
CA ILE A 435 -14.13 44.87 -25.10
C ILE A 435 -14.99 46.11 -24.82
N GLN A 436 -14.37 47.23 -24.43
CA GLN A 436 -15.08 48.48 -24.17
C GLN A 436 -15.74 48.98 -25.44
N GLU A 437 -15.04 49.06 -26.58
CA GLU A 437 -15.58 49.42 -27.89
C GLU A 437 -16.73 48.50 -28.29
N ARG A 438 -16.60 47.18 -28.04
CA ARG A 438 -17.64 46.22 -28.33
C ARG A 438 -18.90 46.46 -27.50
N ILE A 439 -18.77 46.81 -26.23
CA ILE A 439 -19.93 47.15 -25.37
C ILE A 439 -20.64 48.43 -25.92
N GLU A 440 -19.88 49.45 -26.30
CA GLU A 440 -20.43 50.70 -26.88
C GLU A 440 -21.23 50.42 -28.15
N GLN A 441 -20.66 49.71 -29.13
CA GLN A 441 -21.35 49.29 -30.35
C GLN A 441 -22.64 48.54 -30.06
N LEU A 442 -22.59 47.53 -29.16
CA LEU A 442 -23.76 46.79 -28.77
C LEU A 442 -24.82 47.60 -28.02
N THR A 443 -24.45 48.75 -27.42
CA THR A 443 -25.39 49.60 -26.69
C THR A 443 -26.03 50.64 -27.61
N GLU A 444 -25.31 51.14 -28.61
CA GLU A 444 -25.76 52.11 -29.58
C GLU A 444 -26.76 51.53 -30.61
N GLU A 445 -26.61 50.29 -31.04
CA GLU A 445 -27.54 49.58 -31.91
C GLU A 445 -28.96 49.42 -31.32
N ARG A 446 -29.21 49.89 -30.11
CA ARG A 446 -30.51 49.91 -29.44
C ARG A 446 -31.31 51.18 -29.65
N LEU A 447 -30.69 52.23 -30.25
CA LEU A 447 -31.32 53.51 -30.56
C LEU A 447 -31.74 53.58 -32.00
#